data_6e292fca4c46b96663b7beb702eaff5c
#
_entry.id   6e292fca4c46b96663b7beb702eaff5c
#
_cell.length_a   1.000
_cell.length_b   1.000
_cell.length_c   1.000
_cell.angle_alpha   90.00
_cell.angle_beta   90.00
_cell.angle_gamma   90.00
#
_symmetry.space_group_name_H-M   'P 1'
#
loop_
_entity.id
_entity.type
_entity.pdbx_description
1 polymer ?
#
loop_
_entity_poly.entity_id
_entity_poly.type
_entity_poly.pdbx_seq_one_letter_code
_entity_poly.pdbx_strand_id
1 'polypeptide(L)'
;MSTPDPVPSKTKITMKDVARHAGVSQSTVSRVLSGNDAGIAIGEETKERVQAAVKELGYYPNLHAGSLRGQKTRMIAMMIADIANPFYHAMVRAAQDVARSRQYDVMIANSDHQRENEMLFVESIIRRPVDGVFMVPYHLTAEDLDEVIGRTGSVIVAVGQHVDHPAIDTV
;
A
#
# COMPACT_ATOMS: atom_id res chain seq x y z
N MET A 1 17.12 11.77 -39.53
CA MET A 1 16.32 11.23 -38.41
C MET A 1 16.37 12.26 -37.28
N SER A 2 15.32 13.05 -37.15
CA SER A 2 15.24 14.09 -36.09
C SER A 2 14.83 13.40 -34.77
N THR A 3 15.66 13.59 -33.76
CA THR A 3 15.33 13.20 -32.38
C THR A 3 14.12 14.02 -31.91
N PRO A 4 13.09 13.40 -31.32
CA PRO A 4 11.97 14.17 -30.78
C PRO A 4 12.44 15.03 -29.59
N ASP A 5 11.98 16.28 -29.55
CA ASP A 5 12.26 17.21 -28.47
C ASP A 5 11.78 16.61 -27.12
N PRO A 6 12.52 16.80 -26.01
CA PRO A 6 12.14 16.34 -24.72
C PRO A 6 10.84 17.02 -24.28
N VAL A 7 9.81 16.19 -23.99
CA VAL A 7 8.54 16.66 -23.42
C VAL A 7 8.84 17.44 -22.13
N PRO A 8 8.38 18.69 -21.97
CA PRO A 8 8.67 19.47 -20.78
C PRO A 8 8.14 18.73 -19.53
N SER A 9 9.01 18.46 -18.58
CA SER A 9 8.63 17.84 -17.32
C SER A 9 7.65 18.77 -16.58
N LYS A 10 6.38 18.37 -16.46
CA LYS A 10 5.43 19.07 -15.60
C LYS A 10 6.02 19.11 -14.18
N THR A 11 6.28 20.28 -13.68
CA THR A 11 6.77 20.47 -12.31
C THR A 11 5.85 19.75 -11.35
N LYS A 12 6.35 18.76 -10.61
CA LYS A 12 5.56 17.92 -9.71
C LYS A 12 5.03 18.81 -8.58
N ILE A 13 3.71 18.94 -8.50
CA ILE A 13 3.05 19.67 -7.40
C ILE A 13 3.40 19.02 -6.07
N THR A 14 3.76 19.83 -5.10
CA THR A 14 4.20 19.38 -3.78
C THR A 14 3.18 19.76 -2.70
N MET A 15 3.26 19.12 -1.53
CA MET A 15 2.45 19.51 -0.36
C MET A 15 2.67 20.98 0.04
N LYS A 16 3.85 21.53 -0.23
CA LYS A 16 4.17 22.94 0.02
C LYS A 16 3.39 23.88 -0.90
N ASP A 17 3.13 23.47 -2.13
CA ASP A 17 2.33 24.25 -3.07
C ASP A 17 0.86 24.23 -2.67
N VAL A 18 0.33 23.10 -2.21
CA VAL A 18 -1.02 23.00 -1.63
C VAL A 18 -1.15 23.89 -0.40
N ALA A 19 -0.19 23.86 0.50
CA ALA A 19 -0.18 24.68 1.71
C ALA A 19 -0.23 26.18 1.38
N ARG A 20 0.58 26.61 0.40
CA ARG A 20 0.60 28.00 -0.08
C ARG A 20 -0.74 28.39 -0.71
N HIS A 21 -1.31 27.52 -1.54
CA HIS A 21 -2.58 27.78 -2.21
C HIS A 21 -3.76 27.87 -1.23
N ALA A 22 -3.81 26.96 -0.24
CA ALA A 22 -4.85 26.94 0.79
C ALA A 22 -4.66 27.98 1.91
N GLY A 23 -3.53 28.71 1.96
CA GLY A 23 -3.22 29.68 3.00
C GLY A 23 -3.03 29.06 4.39
N VAL A 24 -2.44 27.86 4.45
CA VAL A 24 -2.22 27.12 5.70
C VAL A 24 -0.79 26.58 5.79
N SER A 25 -0.41 26.05 6.96
CA SER A 25 0.88 25.37 7.10
C SER A 25 0.89 24.00 6.42
N GLN A 26 2.09 23.54 6.03
CA GLN A 26 2.27 22.20 5.46
C GLN A 26 1.85 21.09 6.45
N SER A 27 2.03 21.30 7.75
CA SER A 27 1.56 20.38 8.79
C SER A 27 0.02 20.31 8.84
N THR A 28 -0.67 21.43 8.61
CA THR A 28 -2.13 21.47 8.51
C THR A 28 -2.61 20.66 7.31
N VAL A 29 -2.02 20.86 6.13
CA VAL A 29 -2.32 20.05 4.94
C VAL A 29 -2.12 18.57 5.22
N SER A 30 -0.98 18.19 5.82
CA SER A 30 -0.67 16.79 6.15
C SER A 30 -1.73 16.17 7.05
N ARG A 31 -2.19 16.89 8.09
CA ARG A 31 -3.23 16.39 9.00
C ARG A 31 -4.58 16.24 8.31
N VAL A 32 -5.01 17.23 7.53
CA VAL A 32 -6.26 17.15 6.77
C VAL A 32 -6.27 15.95 5.84
N LEU A 33 -5.14 15.70 5.13
CA LEU A 33 -5.04 14.60 4.16
C LEU A 33 -4.90 13.22 4.82
N SER A 34 -4.29 13.15 6.01
CA SER A 34 -4.14 11.90 6.76
C SER A 34 -5.37 11.51 7.59
N GLY A 35 -6.30 12.45 7.80
CA GLY A 35 -7.43 12.25 8.71
C GLY A 35 -7.01 12.10 10.18
N ASN A 36 -5.77 12.46 10.52
CA ASN A 36 -5.23 12.35 11.87
C ASN A 36 -5.11 13.72 12.50
N ASP A 37 -6.11 14.11 13.29
CA ASP A 37 -6.17 15.42 13.94
C ASP A 37 -5.13 15.58 15.08
N ALA A 38 -4.44 14.50 15.50
CA ALA A 38 -3.40 14.49 16.55
C ALA A 38 -3.74 15.41 17.75
N GLY A 39 -5.03 15.45 18.16
CA GLY A 39 -5.52 16.23 19.29
C GLY A 39 -5.72 17.73 19.02
N ILE A 40 -5.48 18.23 17.82
CA ILE A 40 -5.74 19.63 17.43
C ILE A 40 -6.88 19.61 16.40
N ALA A 41 -8.05 20.07 16.81
CA ALA A 41 -9.20 20.17 15.92
C ALA A 41 -8.93 21.17 14.79
N ILE A 42 -9.09 20.72 13.55
CA ILE A 42 -9.03 21.56 12.35
C ILE A 42 -10.47 21.92 11.96
N GLY A 43 -10.78 23.21 11.90
CA GLY A 43 -12.11 23.69 11.53
C GLY A 43 -12.51 23.25 10.11
N GLU A 44 -13.81 23.01 9.90
CA GLU A 44 -14.34 22.53 8.61
C GLU A 44 -13.97 23.45 7.45
N GLU A 45 -14.07 24.76 7.62
CA GLU A 45 -13.66 25.74 6.60
C GLU A 45 -12.20 25.52 6.14
N THR A 46 -11.30 25.21 7.09
CA THR A 46 -9.90 24.92 6.74
C THR A 46 -9.74 23.61 6.00
N LYS A 47 -10.51 22.58 6.36
CA LYS A 47 -10.52 21.30 5.65
C LYS A 47 -11.01 21.49 4.21
N GLU A 48 -12.09 22.22 4.01
CA GLU A 48 -12.66 22.53 2.70
C GLU A 48 -11.66 23.28 1.81
N ARG A 49 -10.98 24.31 2.34
CA ARG A 49 -9.95 25.05 1.59
C ARG A 49 -8.79 24.15 1.17
N VAL A 50 -8.33 23.27 2.04
CA VAL A 50 -7.26 22.31 1.72
C VAL A 50 -7.71 21.32 0.65
N GLN A 51 -8.92 20.78 0.76
CA GLN A 51 -9.47 19.83 -0.22
C GLN A 51 -9.68 20.48 -1.58
N ALA A 52 -10.16 21.72 -1.62
CA ALA A 52 -10.29 22.50 -2.85
C ALA A 52 -8.90 22.72 -3.51
N ALA A 53 -7.92 23.15 -2.73
CA ALA A 53 -6.55 23.34 -3.23
C ALA A 53 -5.93 22.05 -3.79
N VAL A 54 -6.15 20.92 -3.13
CA VAL A 54 -5.70 19.59 -3.61
C VAL A 54 -6.31 19.27 -4.97
N LYS A 55 -7.63 19.47 -5.11
CA LYS A 55 -8.37 19.20 -6.36
C LYS A 55 -7.93 20.14 -7.49
N GLU A 56 -7.83 21.43 -7.22
CA GLU A 56 -7.46 22.44 -8.22
C GLU A 56 -6.04 22.26 -8.74
N LEU A 57 -5.09 21.93 -7.85
CA LEU A 57 -3.70 21.71 -8.21
C LEU A 57 -3.44 20.31 -8.77
N GLY A 58 -4.41 19.39 -8.70
CA GLY A 58 -4.21 17.99 -9.06
C GLY A 58 -3.15 17.32 -8.20
N TYR A 59 -3.07 17.67 -6.93
CA TYR A 59 -2.09 17.10 -6.02
C TYR A 59 -2.52 15.71 -5.54
N TYR A 60 -1.63 14.74 -5.68
CA TYR A 60 -1.78 13.41 -5.12
C TYR A 60 -0.77 13.20 -3.99
N PRO A 61 -1.24 12.92 -2.75
CA PRO A 61 -0.34 12.60 -1.65
C PRO A 61 0.59 11.45 -1.99
N ASN A 62 1.87 11.62 -1.71
CA ASN A 62 2.82 10.50 -1.83
C ASN A 62 2.69 9.62 -0.58
N LEU A 63 2.00 8.49 -0.71
CA LEU A 63 1.77 7.53 0.36
C LEU A 63 3.09 6.96 0.92
N HIS A 64 4.12 6.84 0.09
CA HIS A 64 5.45 6.38 0.54
C HIS A 64 6.15 7.35 1.50
N ALA A 65 5.87 8.65 1.41
CA ALA A 65 6.41 9.62 2.37
C ALA A 65 5.74 9.53 3.75
N GLY A 66 4.53 8.97 3.82
CA GLY A 66 3.78 8.73 5.05
C GLY A 66 4.25 7.48 5.80
N SER A 67 4.58 6.40 5.09
CA SER A 67 5.01 5.13 5.69
C SER A 67 6.33 5.27 6.46
N LEU A 68 7.24 6.11 6.00
CA LEU A 68 8.47 6.46 6.73
C LEU A 68 8.23 7.14 8.09
N ARG A 69 6.98 7.59 8.36
CA ARG A 69 6.55 8.20 9.63
C ARG A 69 5.61 7.30 10.43
N GLY A 70 5.58 6.00 10.15
CA GLY A 70 4.72 5.04 10.83
C GLY A 70 3.25 5.09 10.41
N GLN A 71 2.91 5.77 9.32
CA GLN A 71 1.55 5.74 8.76
C GLN A 71 1.31 4.45 7.97
N LYS A 72 0.06 3.98 7.96
CA LYS A 72 -0.34 2.82 7.16
C LYS A 72 -0.13 3.08 5.67
N THR A 73 0.33 2.05 4.96
CA THR A 73 0.55 2.09 3.52
C THR A 73 -0.75 2.02 2.73
N ARG A 74 -1.82 1.52 3.35
CA ARG A 74 -3.11 1.22 2.71
C ARG A 74 -2.98 0.21 1.57
N MET A 75 -2.00 -0.68 1.66
CA MET A 75 -1.73 -1.72 0.69
C MET A 75 -1.78 -3.09 1.37
N ILE A 76 -2.46 -4.04 0.74
CA ILE A 76 -2.40 -5.47 1.04
C ILE A 76 -1.69 -6.16 -0.12
N ALA A 77 -0.72 -7.00 0.18
CA ALA A 77 -0.13 -7.89 -0.81
C ALA A 77 -0.81 -9.26 -0.76
N MET A 78 -1.17 -9.78 -1.93
CA MET A 78 -1.79 -11.08 -2.08
C MET A 78 -0.95 -11.95 -3.01
N MET A 79 -0.49 -13.12 -2.54
CA MET A 79 0.20 -14.11 -3.36
C MET A 79 -0.72 -15.30 -3.57
N ILE A 80 -0.93 -15.65 -4.83
CA ILE A 80 -1.67 -16.85 -5.27
C ILE A 80 -0.77 -17.73 -6.12
N ALA A 81 -1.14 -19.01 -6.25
CA ALA A 81 -0.30 -19.93 -7.00
C ALA A 81 -0.39 -19.73 -8.51
N ASP A 82 -1.59 -19.57 -9.05
CA ASP A 82 -1.81 -19.43 -10.51
C ASP A 82 -3.03 -18.55 -10.77
N ILE A 83 -2.80 -17.36 -11.33
CA ILE A 83 -3.86 -16.41 -11.67
C ILE A 83 -4.79 -16.91 -12.77
N ALA A 84 -4.33 -17.85 -13.61
CA ALA A 84 -5.15 -18.45 -14.65
C ALA A 84 -6.11 -19.51 -14.08
N ASN A 85 -5.87 -20.02 -12.88
CA ASN A 85 -6.74 -21.00 -12.24
C ASN A 85 -8.02 -20.33 -11.71
N PRO A 86 -9.21 -20.70 -12.22
CA PRO A 86 -10.50 -20.13 -11.81
C PRO A 86 -10.79 -20.22 -10.30
N PHE A 87 -10.16 -21.16 -9.60
CA PHE A 87 -10.29 -21.29 -8.13
C PHE A 87 -9.94 -19.99 -7.42
N TYR A 88 -8.91 -19.27 -7.87
CA TYR A 88 -8.46 -18.05 -7.23
C TYR A 88 -9.31 -16.81 -7.59
N HIS A 89 -10.11 -16.86 -8.66
CA HIS A 89 -10.87 -15.68 -9.11
C HIS A 89 -11.85 -15.17 -8.04
N ALA A 90 -12.61 -16.07 -7.42
CA ALA A 90 -13.57 -15.70 -6.37
C ALA A 90 -12.85 -15.14 -5.12
N MET A 91 -11.73 -15.75 -4.73
CA MET A 91 -10.93 -15.33 -3.58
C MET A 91 -10.30 -13.95 -3.79
N VAL A 92 -9.69 -13.73 -4.96
CA VAL A 92 -9.12 -12.42 -5.33
C VAL A 92 -10.22 -11.36 -5.35
N ARG A 93 -11.37 -11.67 -5.92
CA ARG A 93 -12.50 -10.75 -5.99
C ARG A 93 -13.00 -10.36 -4.60
N ALA A 94 -13.21 -11.34 -3.72
CA ALA A 94 -13.63 -11.11 -2.36
C ALA A 94 -12.62 -10.27 -1.57
N ALA A 95 -11.32 -10.59 -1.70
CA ALA A 95 -10.25 -9.84 -1.07
C ALA A 95 -10.24 -8.36 -1.53
N GLN A 96 -10.39 -8.12 -2.85
CA GLN A 96 -10.45 -6.76 -3.39
C GLN A 96 -11.68 -5.98 -2.91
N ASP A 97 -12.85 -6.61 -2.84
CA ASP A 97 -14.09 -5.94 -2.41
C ASP A 97 -14.00 -5.55 -0.92
N VAL A 98 -13.48 -6.44 -0.06
CA VAL A 98 -13.23 -6.13 1.36
C VAL A 98 -12.16 -5.06 1.53
N ALA A 99 -11.04 -5.16 0.82
CA ALA A 99 -9.97 -4.17 0.88
C ALA A 99 -10.48 -2.78 0.47
N ARG A 100 -11.20 -2.69 -0.65
CA ARG A 100 -11.78 -1.44 -1.15
C ARG A 100 -12.74 -0.81 -0.14
N SER A 101 -13.59 -1.60 0.53
CA SER A 101 -14.50 -1.10 1.57
C SER A 101 -13.77 -0.48 2.76
N ARG A 102 -12.50 -0.84 2.97
CA ARG A 102 -11.60 -0.34 4.01
C ARG A 102 -10.57 0.66 3.49
N GLN A 103 -10.70 1.12 2.24
CA GLN A 103 -9.76 2.04 1.58
C GLN A 103 -8.33 1.45 1.46
N TYR A 104 -8.25 0.16 1.17
CA TYR A 104 -7.00 -0.53 0.85
C TYR A 104 -6.96 -0.92 -0.63
N ASP A 105 -5.78 -0.85 -1.22
CA ASP A 105 -5.48 -1.44 -2.52
C ASP A 105 -4.90 -2.84 -2.33
N VAL A 106 -5.07 -3.71 -3.34
CA VAL A 106 -4.53 -5.07 -3.34
C VAL A 106 -3.53 -5.21 -4.48
N MET A 107 -2.30 -5.56 -4.13
CA MET A 107 -1.27 -5.99 -5.07
C MET A 107 -1.33 -7.52 -5.18
N ILE A 108 -1.40 -8.06 -6.39
CA ILE A 108 -1.45 -9.50 -6.62
C ILE A 108 -0.13 -9.96 -7.22
N ALA A 109 0.42 -11.04 -6.68
CA ALA A 109 1.57 -11.75 -7.21
C ALA A 109 1.20 -13.20 -7.52
N ASN A 110 1.84 -13.77 -8.53
CA ASN A 110 1.68 -15.15 -8.97
C ASN A 110 2.95 -15.93 -8.62
N SER A 111 2.82 -17.10 -7.97
CA SER A 111 3.99 -17.91 -7.59
C SER A 111 4.28 -19.05 -8.57
N ASP A 112 3.32 -19.41 -9.42
CA ASP A 112 3.42 -20.54 -10.36
C ASP A 112 3.84 -21.86 -9.70
N HIS A 113 3.51 -22.03 -8.41
CA HIS A 113 3.95 -23.17 -7.59
C HIS A 113 5.49 -23.31 -7.54
N GLN A 114 6.23 -22.21 -7.63
CA GLN A 114 7.69 -22.21 -7.62
C GLN A 114 8.23 -21.45 -6.40
N ARG A 115 9.15 -22.10 -5.65
CA ARG A 115 9.78 -21.49 -4.48
C ARG A 115 10.46 -20.17 -4.82
N GLU A 116 11.11 -20.09 -5.97
CA GLU A 116 11.82 -18.91 -6.44
C GLU A 116 10.87 -17.70 -6.55
N ASN A 117 9.66 -17.92 -7.08
CA ASN A 117 8.66 -16.85 -7.20
C ASN A 117 8.05 -16.46 -5.83
N GLU A 118 7.87 -17.43 -4.93
CA GLU A 118 7.46 -17.14 -3.56
C GLU A 118 8.52 -16.28 -2.84
N MET A 119 9.79 -16.58 -3.01
CA MET A 119 10.89 -15.78 -2.44
C MET A 119 10.99 -14.39 -3.07
N LEU A 120 10.78 -14.25 -4.38
CA LEU A 120 10.70 -12.94 -5.03
C LEU A 120 9.56 -12.09 -4.48
N PHE A 121 8.43 -12.71 -4.14
CA PHE A 121 7.33 -12.03 -3.47
C PHE A 121 7.74 -11.55 -2.07
N VAL A 122 8.34 -12.41 -1.25
CA VAL A 122 8.88 -12.07 0.07
C VAL A 122 9.82 -10.87 -0.01
N GLU A 123 10.81 -10.91 -0.89
CA GLU A 123 11.73 -9.80 -1.10
C GLU A 123 11.03 -8.51 -1.57
N SER A 124 9.98 -8.64 -2.40
CA SER A 124 9.21 -7.48 -2.86
C SER A 124 8.50 -6.77 -1.72
N ILE A 125 7.92 -7.53 -0.77
CA ILE A 125 7.26 -6.99 0.42
C ILE A 125 8.26 -6.29 1.35
N ILE A 126 9.44 -6.87 1.54
CA ILE A 126 10.50 -6.26 2.36
C ILE A 126 10.93 -4.92 1.76
N ARG A 127 11.05 -4.84 0.45
CA ARG A 127 11.43 -3.60 -0.26
C ARG A 127 10.30 -2.57 -0.37
N ARG A 128 9.04 -3.03 -0.37
CA ARG A 128 7.84 -2.19 -0.52
C ARG A 128 6.86 -2.53 0.60
N PRO A 129 6.99 -1.90 1.77
CA PRO A 129 6.15 -2.22 2.92
C PRO A 129 4.66 -2.18 2.60
N VAL A 130 3.96 -3.19 3.10
CA VAL A 130 2.50 -3.33 3.04
C VAL A 130 1.97 -3.50 4.46
N ASP A 131 0.69 -3.19 4.68
CA ASP A 131 0.11 -3.32 6.03
C ASP A 131 -0.29 -4.75 6.35
N GLY A 132 -0.55 -5.55 5.32
CA GLY A 132 -0.91 -6.95 5.48
C GLY A 132 -0.57 -7.78 4.24
N VAL A 133 -0.42 -9.06 4.48
CA VAL A 133 -0.11 -10.06 3.47
C VAL A 133 -1.13 -11.19 3.57
N PHE A 134 -1.71 -11.55 2.43
CA PHE A 134 -2.54 -12.73 2.26
C PHE A 134 -1.85 -13.64 1.26
N MET A 135 -1.57 -14.90 1.63
CA MET A 135 -0.79 -15.76 0.75
C MET A 135 -1.29 -17.21 0.73
N VAL A 136 -1.05 -17.86 -0.42
CA VAL A 136 -1.21 -19.31 -0.58
C VAL A 136 0.20 -19.89 -0.79
N PRO A 137 0.97 -20.12 0.29
CA PRO A 137 2.34 -20.62 0.19
C PRO A 137 2.34 -22.13 -0.07
N TYR A 138 3.32 -22.60 -0.83
CA TYR A 138 3.56 -24.04 -1.06
C TYR A 138 4.96 -24.46 -0.61
N HIS A 139 5.91 -23.53 -0.61
CA HIS A 139 7.34 -23.82 -0.41
C HIS A 139 7.99 -22.91 0.63
N LEU A 140 7.31 -21.84 1.08
CA LEU A 140 7.84 -20.98 2.13
C LEU A 140 7.95 -21.75 3.45
N THR A 141 9.03 -21.50 4.17
CA THR A 141 9.29 -22.05 5.50
C THR A 141 8.94 -21.04 6.59
N ALA A 142 8.88 -21.50 7.85
CA ALA A 142 8.72 -20.61 8.99
C ALA A 142 9.84 -19.55 9.07
N GLU A 143 11.08 -19.93 8.74
CA GLU A 143 12.23 -19.01 8.71
C GLU A 143 12.09 -17.91 7.66
N ASP A 144 11.55 -18.23 6.47
CA ASP A 144 11.26 -17.23 5.43
C ASP A 144 10.24 -16.20 5.94
N LEU A 145 9.27 -16.64 6.75
CA LEU A 145 8.25 -15.76 7.34
C LEU A 145 8.78 -14.94 8.51
N ASP A 146 9.66 -15.48 9.34
CA ASP A 146 10.34 -14.74 10.39
C ASP A 146 11.05 -13.50 9.84
N GLU A 147 11.72 -13.63 8.70
CA GLU A 147 12.39 -12.50 8.05
C GLU A 147 11.39 -11.42 7.61
N VAL A 148 10.27 -11.81 7.00
CA VAL A 148 9.23 -10.86 6.59
C VAL A 148 8.64 -10.13 7.78
N ILE A 149 8.21 -10.87 8.79
CA ILE A 149 7.56 -10.32 9.99
C ILE A 149 8.53 -9.36 10.70
N GLY A 150 9.77 -9.81 10.91
CA GLY A 150 10.79 -9.02 11.62
C GLY A 150 11.17 -7.72 10.90
N ARG A 151 11.13 -7.70 9.57
CA ARG A 151 11.52 -6.53 8.77
C ARG A 151 10.37 -5.59 8.44
N THR A 152 9.15 -6.09 8.33
CA THR A 152 8.02 -5.29 7.83
C THR A 152 7.00 -4.96 8.90
N GLY A 153 6.83 -5.81 9.90
CA GLY A 153 5.74 -5.72 10.87
C GLY A 153 4.36 -5.95 10.24
N SER A 154 4.29 -6.50 9.02
CA SER A 154 3.03 -6.79 8.34
C SER A 154 2.30 -7.95 9.03
N VAL A 155 0.97 -7.85 9.11
CA VAL A 155 0.13 -8.98 9.49
C VAL A 155 0.05 -9.96 8.33
N ILE A 156 0.26 -11.26 8.61
CA ILE A 156 0.24 -12.29 7.57
C ILE A 156 -0.91 -13.27 7.83
N VAL A 157 -1.66 -13.57 6.77
CA VAL A 157 -2.66 -14.62 6.73
C VAL A 157 -2.27 -15.61 5.62
N ALA A 158 -2.07 -16.88 5.98
CA ALA A 158 -1.80 -17.96 5.04
C ALA A 158 -3.05 -18.81 4.81
N VAL A 159 -3.25 -19.24 3.57
CA VAL A 159 -4.31 -20.18 3.21
C VAL A 159 -3.70 -21.56 2.98
N GLY A 160 -4.29 -22.58 3.63
CA GLY A 160 -3.80 -23.95 3.57
C GLY A 160 -2.89 -24.29 4.76
N GLN A 161 -2.41 -25.54 4.79
CA GLN A 161 -1.64 -26.10 5.92
C GLN A 161 -0.16 -26.32 5.58
N HIS A 162 0.36 -25.57 4.60
CA HIS A 162 1.74 -25.78 4.13
C HIS A 162 2.80 -25.08 4.98
N VAL A 163 2.40 -24.11 5.80
CA VAL A 163 3.29 -23.43 6.73
C VAL A 163 2.61 -23.26 8.08
N ASP A 164 3.33 -23.60 9.14
CA ASP A 164 2.92 -23.39 10.52
C ASP A 164 3.88 -22.38 11.18
N HIS A 165 3.32 -21.30 11.69
CA HIS A 165 4.11 -20.24 12.31
C HIS A 165 3.27 -19.49 13.36
N PRO A 166 3.78 -19.28 14.61
CA PRO A 166 2.99 -18.74 15.72
C PRO A 166 2.52 -17.29 15.54
N ALA A 167 3.14 -16.53 14.63
CA ALA A 167 2.83 -15.13 14.41
C ALA A 167 1.98 -14.88 13.14
N ILE A 168 1.42 -15.93 12.53
CA ILE A 168 0.52 -15.83 11.37
C ILE A 168 -0.82 -16.50 11.65
N ASP A 169 -1.86 -15.98 11.02
CA ASP A 169 -3.16 -16.65 10.99
C ASP A 169 -3.21 -17.62 9.80
N THR A 170 -3.78 -18.80 10.01
CA THR A 170 -3.98 -19.81 8.96
C THR A 170 -5.46 -20.08 8.76
N VAL A 171 -5.92 -20.14 7.52
CA VAL A 171 -7.32 -20.38 7.13
C VAL A 171 -7.42 -21.44 6.03
#